data_1e9e1a5d5f1f46589d25ec66987c222d
#
_entry.id   1e9e1a5d5f1f46589d25ec66987c222d
#
_cell.length_a   1.000
_cell.length_b   1.000
_cell.length_c   1.000
_cell.angle_alpha   90.00
_cell.angle_beta   90.00
_cell.angle_gamma   90.00
#
_symmetry.space_group_name_H-M   'P 1'
#
loop_
_entity.id
_entity.type
_entity.pdbx_description
1 polymer ?
#
loop_
_entity_poly.entity_id
_entity_poly.type
_entity_poly.pdbx_seq_one_letter_code
_entity_poly.pdbx_strand_id
1 'polypeptide(L)'
;MCTLEEKLSSYVQQASVPACILFVNDGSTDHSLERMMQICHRQPHFFYCSLKKNGGLSAAMKAGIDQVESKLLGYIDADLQTDPEDFERLLPYAHEYELVMGIRANRKDSFFKNLQSKIANGFRRMMTKDKATDTGCPLKILHTDYAKRIPFFTGMHRFLPALILLQNGQMKEVPVRHYPRVAGVSKYHLWNRLVSPFLDCFAYRWMKKRYINYQIGDTNLSDK
;
A
#
# COMPACT_ATOMS: atom_id res chain seq x y z
N MET A 1 -3.56 -19.12 -7.64
CA MET A 1 -3.82 -18.08 -8.65
C MET A 1 -5.28 -18.05 -9.09
N CYS A 2 -5.95 -19.17 -9.38
CA CYS A 2 -7.38 -19.17 -9.73
C CYS A 2 -8.24 -18.41 -8.69
N THR A 3 -8.08 -18.73 -7.42
CA THR A 3 -8.86 -18.09 -6.34
C THR A 3 -8.64 -16.55 -6.27
N LEU A 4 -7.41 -16.06 -6.56
CA LEU A 4 -7.13 -14.63 -6.60
C LEU A 4 -7.81 -13.97 -7.81
N GLU A 5 -7.72 -14.59 -8.99
CA GLU A 5 -8.39 -14.13 -10.21
C GLU A 5 -9.90 -14.02 -10.00
N GLU A 6 -10.53 -15.07 -9.46
CA GLU A 6 -11.95 -15.10 -9.20
C GLU A 6 -12.41 -13.97 -8.27
N LYS A 7 -11.72 -13.78 -7.15
CA LYS A 7 -12.05 -12.71 -6.19
C LYS A 7 -11.87 -11.32 -6.78
N LEU A 8 -10.79 -11.08 -7.50
CA LEU A 8 -10.55 -9.79 -8.13
C LEU A 8 -11.53 -9.50 -9.27
N SER A 9 -11.88 -10.52 -10.09
CA SER A 9 -12.88 -10.39 -11.14
C SER A 9 -14.26 -10.10 -10.57
N SER A 10 -14.67 -10.81 -9.51
CA SER A 10 -15.92 -10.55 -8.81
C SER A 10 -15.97 -9.11 -8.28
N TYR A 11 -14.88 -8.64 -7.65
CA TYR A 11 -14.79 -7.27 -7.14
C TYR A 11 -14.92 -6.24 -8.27
N VAL A 12 -14.17 -6.38 -9.38
CA VAL A 12 -14.24 -5.43 -10.51
C VAL A 12 -15.66 -5.32 -11.09
N GLN A 13 -16.40 -6.43 -11.11
CA GLN A 13 -17.78 -6.45 -11.61
C GLN A 13 -18.80 -5.80 -10.65
N GLN A 14 -18.53 -5.83 -9.34
CA GLN A 14 -19.46 -5.40 -8.29
C GLN A 14 -19.06 -4.07 -7.62
N ALA A 15 -17.88 -3.56 -7.92
CA ALA A 15 -17.37 -2.32 -7.33
C ALA A 15 -18.32 -1.15 -7.59
N SER A 16 -18.55 -0.33 -6.55
CA SER A 16 -19.41 0.86 -6.63
C SER A 16 -18.83 1.97 -7.51
N VAL A 17 -17.54 1.89 -7.84
CA VAL A 17 -16.85 2.77 -8.79
C VAL A 17 -16.12 1.94 -9.85
N PRO A 18 -15.96 2.44 -11.09
CA PRO A 18 -15.17 1.73 -12.10
C PRO A 18 -13.78 1.39 -11.60
N ALA A 19 -13.40 0.12 -11.66
CA ALA A 19 -12.14 -0.38 -11.15
C ALA A 19 -11.40 -1.22 -12.20
N CYS A 20 -10.08 -1.17 -12.16
CA CYS A 20 -9.21 -2.07 -12.91
C CYS A 20 -8.11 -2.62 -11.97
N ILE A 21 -7.50 -3.71 -12.37
CA ILE A 21 -6.45 -4.38 -11.60
C ILE A 21 -5.11 -4.22 -12.32
N LEU A 22 -4.12 -3.72 -11.58
CA LEU A 22 -2.73 -3.73 -12.03
C LEU A 22 -1.92 -4.70 -11.17
N PHE A 23 -1.56 -5.85 -11.73
CA PHE A 23 -0.58 -6.74 -11.10
C PHE A 23 0.82 -6.16 -11.22
N VAL A 24 1.54 -6.12 -10.11
CA VAL A 24 2.96 -5.73 -10.09
C VAL A 24 3.81 -6.93 -9.70
N ASN A 25 4.58 -7.45 -10.64
CA ASN A 25 5.53 -8.54 -10.42
C ASN A 25 6.88 -7.97 -10.02
N ASP A 26 7.34 -8.28 -8.81
CA ASP A 26 8.64 -7.87 -8.28
C ASP A 26 9.77 -8.82 -8.72
N GLY A 27 9.89 -9.06 -10.02
CA GLY A 27 10.95 -9.89 -10.59
C GLY A 27 10.91 -11.34 -10.10
N SER A 28 9.73 -11.97 -10.06
CA SER A 28 9.57 -13.38 -9.69
C SER A 28 10.32 -14.28 -10.67
N THR A 29 10.92 -15.35 -10.14
CA THR A 29 11.67 -16.36 -10.91
C THR A 29 10.86 -17.64 -11.18
N ASP A 30 9.64 -17.70 -10.66
CA ASP A 30 8.68 -18.77 -10.90
C ASP A 30 7.68 -18.42 -12.02
N HIS A 31 6.67 -19.24 -12.25
CA HIS A 31 5.65 -19.05 -13.26
C HIS A 31 4.64 -17.90 -12.95
N SER A 32 4.91 -17.04 -11.94
CA SER A 32 3.99 -15.98 -11.56
C SER A 32 3.73 -14.99 -12.68
N LEU A 33 4.77 -14.55 -13.39
CA LEU A 33 4.63 -13.62 -14.51
C LEU A 33 3.77 -14.20 -15.65
N GLU A 34 4.04 -15.45 -16.05
CA GLU A 34 3.28 -16.13 -17.09
C GLU A 34 1.78 -16.20 -16.74
N ARG A 35 1.47 -16.53 -15.49
CA ARG A 35 0.09 -16.59 -14.99
C ARG A 35 -0.58 -15.22 -14.99
N MET A 36 0.12 -14.16 -14.58
CA MET A 36 -0.39 -12.78 -14.65
C MET A 36 -0.71 -12.38 -16.10
N MET A 37 0.19 -12.67 -17.04
CA MET A 37 -0.03 -12.41 -18.47
C MET A 37 -1.25 -13.14 -19.01
N GLN A 38 -1.43 -14.42 -18.66
CA GLN A 38 -2.60 -15.21 -19.05
C GLN A 38 -3.91 -14.63 -18.50
N ILE A 39 -3.92 -14.17 -17.24
CA ILE A 39 -5.09 -13.51 -16.65
C ILE A 39 -5.40 -12.21 -17.39
N CYS A 40 -4.42 -11.36 -17.61
CA CYS A 40 -4.58 -10.09 -18.30
C CYS A 40 -5.05 -10.26 -19.77
N HIS A 41 -4.66 -11.35 -20.42
CA HIS A 41 -5.16 -11.67 -21.75
C HIS A 41 -6.67 -12.03 -21.77
N ARG A 42 -7.16 -12.68 -20.72
CA ARG A 42 -8.58 -13.11 -20.62
C ARG A 42 -9.50 -12.02 -20.06
N GLN A 43 -8.95 -11.11 -19.24
CA GLN A 43 -9.73 -10.13 -18.48
C GLN A 43 -9.43 -8.71 -18.97
N PRO A 44 -10.42 -7.99 -19.54
CA PRO A 44 -10.17 -6.70 -20.20
C PRO A 44 -9.76 -5.56 -19.25
N HIS A 45 -10.05 -5.71 -17.94
CA HIS A 45 -9.74 -4.70 -16.93
C HIS A 45 -8.52 -5.09 -16.05
N PHE A 46 -7.70 -6.04 -16.53
CA PHE A 46 -6.52 -6.51 -15.82
C PHE A 46 -5.28 -6.18 -16.62
N PHE A 47 -4.32 -5.59 -15.92
CA PHE A 47 -3.03 -5.14 -16.46
C PHE A 47 -1.89 -5.72 -15.63
N TYR A 48 -0.69 -5.72 -16.15
CA TYR A 48 0.49 -6.12 -15.40
C TYR A 48 1.68 -5.19 -15.67
N CYS A 49 2.53 -5.06 -14.67
CA CYS A 49 3.85 -4.46 -14.73
C CYS A 49 4.85 -5.43 -14.11
N SER A 50 6.00 -5.64 -14.75
CA SER A 50 7.02 -6.56 -14.26
C SER A 50 8.37 -5.90 -14.15
N LEU A 51 8.97 -5.95 -12.97
CA LEU A 51 10.33 -5.50 -12.73
C LEU A 51 11.34 -6.50 -13.33
N LYS A 52 12.45 -6.00 -13.88
CA LYS A 52 13.53 -6.85 -14.44
C LYS A 52 14.20 -7.73 -13.38
N LYS A 53 14.20 -7.29 -12.12
CA LYS A 53 14.79 -8.01 -10.97
C LYS A 53 14.03 -7.66 -9.71
N ASN A 54 14.12 -8.51 -8.71
CA ASN A 54 13.50 -8.25 -7.40
C ASN A 54 14.08 -6.96 -6.79
N GLY A 55 13.21 -6.00 -6.52
CA GLY A 55 13.51 -4.70 -5.90
C GLY A 55 12.89 -4.54 -4.52
N GLY A 56 12.08 -5.51 -4.09
CA GLY A 56 11.33 -5.50 -2.84
C GLY A 56 10.03 -4.71 -2.91
N LEU A 57 9.20 -4.87 -1.88
CA LEU A 57 7.83 -4.34 -1.82
C LEU A 57 7.74 -2.85 -2.14
N SER A 58 8.68 -2.03 -1.64
CA SER A 58 8.65 -0.58 -1.91
C SER A 58 8.92 -0.24 -3.37
N ALA A 59 9.79 -0.99 -4.06
CA ALA A 59 10.05 -0.80 -5.48
C ALA A 59 8.85 -1.25 -6.32
N ALA A 60 8.24 -2.38 -5.99
CA ALA A 60 7.02 -2.86 -6.65
C ALA A 60 5.87 -1.85 -6.47
N MET A 61 5.67 -1.34 -5.25
CA MET A 61 4.66 -0.31 -4.98
C MET A 61 4.93 0.97 -5.80
N LYS A 62 6.17 1.44 -5.84
CA LYS A 62 6.56 2.61 -6.65
C LYS A 62 6.25 2.38 -8.13
N ALA A 63 6.65 1.24 -8.68
CA ALA A 63 6.40 0.90 -10.07
C ALA A 63 4.90 0.89 -10.40
N GLY A 64 4.06 0.34 -9.50
CA GLY A 64 2.61 0.38 -9.67
C GLY A 64 2.06 1.79 -9.64
N ILE A 65 2.47 2.62 -8.68
CA ILE A 65 2.02 4.01 -8.54
C ILE A 65 2.37 4.83 -9.77
N ASP A 66 3.56 4.63 -10.35
CA ASP A 66 4.00 5.39 -11.53
C ASP A 66 3.16 5.09 -12.79
N GLN A 67 2.58 3.88 -12.88
CA GLN A 67 1.74 3.46 -14.01
C GLN A 67 0.26 3.89 -13.87
N VAL A 68 -0.18 4.29 -12.69
CA VAL A 68 -1.59 4.61 -12.44
C VAL A 68 -1.87 6.06 -12.80
N GLU A 69 -2.99 6.28 -13.54
CA GLU A 69 -3.48 7.62 -13.90
C GLU A 69 -4.86 7.93 -13.31
N SER A 70 -5.54 6.93 -12.73
CA SER A 70 -6.81 7.11 -12.05
C SER A 70 -6.68 8.04 -10.84
N LYS A 71 -7.77 8.68 -10.45
CA LYS A 71 -7.85 9.61 -9.32
C LYS A 71 -7.52 8.95 -7.99
N LEU A 72 -7.94 7.71 -7.82
CA LEU A 72 -7.71 6.88 -6.64
C LEU A 72 -6.89 5.64 -7.02
N LEU A 73 -6.01 5.26 -6.11
CA LEU A 73 -5.19 4.06 -6.18
C LEU A 73 -5.53 3.14 -5.01
N GLY A 74 -6.03 1.94 -5.28
CA GLY A 74 -6.18 0.86 -4.31
C GLY A 74 -4.90 0.02 -4.23
N TYR A 75 -4.43 -0.31 -3.01
CA TYR A 75 -3.32 -1.24 -2.79
C TYR A 75 -3.78 -2.44 -1.96
N ILE A 76 -3.42 -3.64 -2.40
CA ILE A 76 -3.70 -4.90 -1.74
C ILE A 76 -2.59 -5.92 -2.01
N ASP A 77 -2.24 -6.76 -1.03
CA ASP A 77 -1.33 -7.89 -1.22
C ASP A 77 -2.05 -9.06 -1.92
N ALA A 78 -1.35 -9.76 -2.81
CA ALA A 78 -1.88 -10.88 -3.58
C ALA A 78 -1.99 -12.21 -2.78
N ASP A 79 -1.78 -12.19 -1.46
CA ASP A 79 -1.79 -13.38 -0.59
C ASP A 79 -3.17 -13.73 0.00
N LEU A 80 -4.21 -12.97 -0.39
CA LEU A 80 -5.60 -13.14 0.05
C LEU A 80 -5.80 -13.05 1.58
N GLN A 81 -4.88 -12.42 2.32
CA GLN A 81 -5.10 -12.15 3.74
C GLN A 81 -6.11 -11.02 3.99
N THR A 82 -6.40 -10.20 2.98
CA THR A 82 -7.46 -9.20 2.96
C THR A 82 -8.39 -9.45 1.79
N ASP A 83 -9.64 -9.02 1.90
CA ASP A 83 -10.64 -9.19 0.88
C ASP A 83 -10.74 -7.94 -0.01
N PRO A 84 -10.69 -8.06 -1.35
CA PRO A 84 -10.92 -6.93 -2.24
C PRO A 84 -12.25 -6.21 -2.02
N GLU A 85 -13.30 -6.93 -1.61
CA GLU A 85 -14.59 -6.32 -1.28
C GLU A 85 -14.52 -5.29 -0.15
N ASP A 86 -13.52 -5.39 0.74
CA ASP A 86 -13.35 -4.43 1.83
C ASP A 86 -12.89 -3.04 1.33
N PHE A 87 -12.53 -2.87 0.05
CA PHE A 87 -12.36 -1.54 -0.54
C PHE A 87 -13.66 -0.72 -0.47
N GLU A 88 -14.83 -1.37 -0.59
CA GLU A 88 -16.14 -0.71 -0.46
C GLU A 88 -16.36 -0.06 0.92
N ARG A 89 -15.63 -0.54 1.96
CA ARG A 89 -15.65 0.08 3.30
C ARG A 89 -14.75 1.32 3.38
N LEU A 90 -13.73 1.39 2.55
CA LEU A 90 -12.77 2.48 2.52
C LEU A 90 -13.22 3.61 1.61
N LEU A 91 -13.85 3.30 0.47
CA LEU A 91 -14.27 4.24 -0.56
C LEU A 91 -15.08 5.44 -0.04
N PRO A 92 -16.05 5.28 0.89
CA PRO A 92 -16.82 6.41 1.40
C PRO A 92 -15.99 7.50 2.05
N TYR A 93 -14.79 7.18 2.53
CA TYR A 93 -13.88 8.15 3.18
C TYR A 93 -12.85 8.73 2.21
N ALA A 94 -12.71 8.17 1.01
CA ALA A 94 -11.69 8.59 0.04
C ALA A 94 -11.96 9.97 -0.60
N HIS A 95 -13.08 10.61 -0.32
CA HIS A 95 -13.36 11.98 -0.74
C HIS A 95 -12.87 13.04 0.28
N GLU A 96 -12.66 12.64 1.55
CA GLU A 96 -12.21 13.52 2.63
C GLU A 96 -10.74 13.30 3.01
N TYR A 97 -10.21 12.08 2.76
CA TYR A 97 -8.90 11.67 3.24
C TYR A 97 -8.02 11.19 2.08
N GLU A 98 -6.80 11.70 1.99
CA GLU A 98 -5.83 11.35 0.96
C GLU A 98 -5.26 9.93 1.13
N LEU A 99 -5.36 9.39 2.35
CA LEU A 99 -5.07 7.99 2.65
C LEU A 99 -6.18 7.39 3.52
N VAL A 100 -6.87 6.40 3.00
CA VAL A 100 -7.75 5.54 3.79
C VAL A 100 -7.11 4.15 3.88
N MET A 101 -6.90 3.64 5.08
CA MET A 101 -6.24 2.37 5.29
C MET A 101 -7.03 1.43 6.20
N GLY A 102 -6.97 0.15 5.90
CA GLY A 102 -7.57 -0.88 6.73
C GLY A 102 -6.82 -1.03 8.06
N ILE A 103 -7.55 -1.34 9.12
CA ILE A 103 -6.99 -1.93 10.34
C ILE A 103 -7.55 -3.34 10.52
N ARG A 104 -6.67 -4.29 10.79
CA ARG A 104 -7.06 -5.70 10.88
C ARG A 104 -7.84 -5.96 12.16
N ALA A 105 -9.14 -6.20 12.01
CA ALA A 105 -9.99 -6.62 13.12
C ALA A 105 -9.61 -8.05 13.57
N ASN A 106 -9.59 -8.30 14.87
CA ASN A 106 -9.41 -9.64 15.49
C ASN A 106 -8.09 -10.35 15.14
N ARG A 107 -6.99 -9.64 15.13
CA ARG A 107 -5.66 -10.21 14.88
C ARG A 107 -5.30 -11.27 15.94
N LYS A 108 -5.33 -12.56 15.55
CA LYS A 108 -4.95 -13.71 16.39
C LYS A 108 -3.44 -13.99 16.31
N ASP A 109 -2.61 -13.02 16.66
CA ASP A 109 -1.17 -13.23 16.77
C ASP A 109 -0.75 -13.73 18.16
N SER A 110 0.37 -14.44 18.24
CA SER A 110 0.99 -14.83 19.52
C SER A 110 1.26 -13.59 20.37
N PHE A 111 1.12 -13.73 21.71
CA PHE A 111 1.37 -12.65 22.69
C PHE A 111 2.69 -11.92 22.47
N PHE A 112 3.78 -12.66 22.21
CA PHE A 112 5.11 -12.08 21.95
C PHE A 112 5.15 -11.25 20.66
N LYS A 113 4.51 -11.71 19.57
CA LYS A 113 4.42 -10.95 18.31
C LYS A 113 3.61 -9.67 18.49
N ASN A 114 2.55 -9.73 19.28
CA ASN A 114 1.72 -8.57 19.59
C ASN A 114 2.48 -7.54 20.44
N LEU A 115 3.24 -7.97 21.46
CA LEU A 115 4.05 -7.09 22.29
C LEU A 115 5.16 -6.41 21.48
N GLN A 116 5.89 -7.17 20.66
CA GLN A 116 6.94 -6.65 19.78
C GLN A 116 6.37 -5.63 18.76
N SER A 117 5.22 -5.94 18.17
CA SER A 117 4.51 -5.04 17.25
C SER A 117 4.05 -3.76 17.95
N LYS A 118 3.55 -3.84 19.19
CA LYS A 118 3.14 -2.67 19.99
C LYS A 118 4.32 -1.75 20.29
N ILE A 119 5.47 -2.30 20.69
CA ILE A 119 6.69 -1.54 20.98
C ILE A 119 7.19 -0.84 19.70
N ALA A 120 7.33 -1.59 18.59
CA ALA A 120 7.81 -1.04 17.32
C ALA A 120 6.86 0.06 16.77
N ASN A 121 5.54 -0.18 16.82
CA ASN A 121 4.56 0.82 16.40
C ASN A 121 4.50 2.01 17.35
N GLY A 122 4.69 1.81 18.66
CA GLY A 122 4.77 2.89 19.65
C GLY A 122 5.95 3.81 19.37
N PHE A 123 7.15 3.24 19.15
CA PHE A 123 8.34 4.00 18.78
C PHE A 123 8.16 4.74 17.46
N ARG A 124 7.65 4.06 16.42
CA ARG A 124 7.36 4.69 15.13
C ARG A 124 6.42 5.89 15.31
N ARG A 125 5.27 5.71 15.98
CA ARG A 125 4.29 6.80 16.22
C ARG A 125 4.89 7.98 16.96
N MET A 126 5.74 7.73 17.96
CA MET A 126 6.46 8.78 18.69
C MET A 126 7.38 9.57 17.74
N MET A 127 8.07 8.89 16.82
CA MET A 127 9.01 9.49 15.88
C MET A 127 8.33 10.21 14.73
N THR A 128 7.25 9.63 14.19
CA THR A 128 6.57 10.13 12.98
C THR A 128 5.38 11.04 13.30
N LYS A 129 4.73 10.87 14.45
CA LYS A 129 3.49 11.56 14.88
C LYS A 129 2.30 11.28 13.95
N ASP A 130 2.27 10.12 13.28
CA ASP A 130 1.24 9.78 12.28
C ASP A 130 -0.05 9.20 12.87
N LYS A 131 -0.08 8.87 14.14
CA LYS A 131 -1.22 8.28 14.88
C LYS A 131 -1.72 6.93 14.33
N ALA A 132 -1.17 6.40 13.24
CA ALA A 132 -1.60 5.13 12.65
C ALA A 132 -1.36 3.94 13.59
N THR A 133 -2.36 3.06 13.69
CA THR A 133 -2.33 1.90 14.60
C THR A 133 -1.89 0.62 13.92
N ASP A 134 -2.22 0.41 12.64
CA ASP A 134 -1.86 -0.80 11.88
C ASP A 134 -1.30 -0.48 10.48
N THR A 135 -0.07 0.03 10.42
CA THR A 135 0.59 0.30 9.12
C THR A 135 0.88 -0.95 8.30
N GLY A 136 0.82 -2.12 8.93
CA GLY A 136 1.06 -3.41 8.28
C GLY A 136 -0.16 -3.99 7.55
N CYS A 137 -1.34 -3.39 7.66
CA CYS A 137 -2.49 -3.79 6.84
C CYS A 137 -2.22 -3.44 5.38
N PRO A 138 -2.32 -4.40 4.43
CA PRO A 138 -2.05 -4.10 3.02
C PRO A 138 -3.17 -3.31 2.35
N LEU A 139 -4.41 -3.41 2.84
CA LEU A 139 -5.55 -2.77 2.19
C LEU A 139 -5.55 -1.24 2.41
N LYS A 140 -5.36 -0.48 1.35
CA LYS A 140 -5.28 0.98 1.38
C LYS A 140 -5.87 1.60 0.11
N ILE A 141 -6.48 2.79 0.26
CA ILE A 141 -6.82 3.68 -0.85
C ILE A 141 -6.01 4.96 -0.68
N LEU A 142 -5.38 5.43 -1.74
CA LEU A 142 -4.63 6.69 -1.77
C LEU A 142 -5.13 7.56 -2.92
N HIS A 143 -5.08 8.87 -2.72
CA HIS A 143 -5.12 9.79 -3.84
C HIS A 143 -3.84 9.66 -4.66
N THR A 144 -3.98 9.44 -5.97
CA THR A 144 -2.84 9.13 -6.85
C THR A 144 -1.83 10.28 -6.93
N ASP A 145 -2.28 11.52 -6.91
CA ASP A 145 -1.40 12.69 -6.92
C ASP A 145 -0.54 12.77 -5.64
N TYR A 146 -1.10 12.45 -4.47
CA TYR A 146 -0.33 12.33 -3.22
C TYR A 146 0.61 11.13 -3.27
N ALA A 147 0.15 9.99 -3.76
CA ALA A 147 0.98 8.79 -3.88
C ALA A 147 2.20 9.04 -4.79
N LYS A 148 2.03 9.72 -5.92
CA LYS A 148 3.13 10.06 -6.85
C LYS A 148 4.16 11.01 -6.26
N ARG A 149 3.78 11.90 -5.32
CA ARG A 149 4.68 12.83 -4.65
C ARG A 149 5.38 12.27 -3.41
N ILE A 150 5.07 11.04 -3.00
CA ILE A 150 5.76 10.39 -1.86
C ILE A 150 7.27 10.28 -2.16
N PRO A 151 8.16 10.72 -1.24
CA PRO A 151 9.58 10.44 -1.36
C PRO A 151 9.84 8.95 -1.12
N PHE A 152 10.15 8.22 -2.20
CA PHE A 152 10.31 6.76 -2.18
C PHE A 152 11.69 6.35 -1.68
N PHE A 153 11.72 5.41 -0.73
CA PHE A 153 12.91 4.73 -0.24
C PHE A 153 12.58 3.29 0.15
N THR A 154 13.56 2.42 0.23
CA THR A 154 13.35 1.03 0.65
C THR A 154 12.79 0.98 2.07
N GLY A 155 11.65 0.31 2.27
CA GLY A 155 10.95 0.23 3.56
C GLY A 155 9.86 1.28 3.76
N MET A 156 9.68 2.22 2.83
CA MET A 156 8.72 3.34 2.93
C MET A 156 7.27 2.90 3.12
N HIS A 157 6.89 1.72 2.65
CA HIS A 157 5.53 1.19 2.79
C HIS A 157 5.02 1.15 4.23
N ARG A 158 5.94 1.13 5.22
CA ARG A 158 5.61 1.21 6.66
C ARG A 158 5.35 2.63 7.14
N PHE A 159 5.75 3.63 6.35
CA PHE A 159 5.67 5.05 6.67
C PHE A 159 4.63 5.80 5.84
N LEU A 160 3.81 5.10 5.04
CA LEU A 160 2.80 5.73 4.19
C LEU A 160 1.95 6.78 4.93
N PRO A 161 1.39 6.51 6.14
CA PRO A 161 0.65 7.52 6.88
C PRO A 161 1.48 8.77 7.16
N ALA A 162 2.70 8.58 7.63
CA ALA A 162 3.62 9.67 7.93
C ALA A 162 3.99 10.50 6.68
N LEU A 163 4.19 9.82 5.54
CA LEU A 163 4.57 10.43 4.26
C LEU A 163 3.40 11.21 3.62
N ILE A 164 2.17 10.78 3.85
CA ILE A 164 0.97 11.53 3.47
C ILE A 164 0.82 12.79 4.34
N LEU A 165 0.95 12.65 5.67
CA LEU A 165 0.94 13.80 6.59
C LEU A 165 2.06 14.80 6.30
N LEU A 166 3.21 14.34 5.79
CA LEU A 166 4.32 15.21 5.38
C LEU A 166 3.92 16.17 4.27
N GLN A 167 2.98 15.77 3.42
CA GLN A 167 2.41 16.56 2.32
C GLN A 167 1.17 17.36 2.72
N ASN A 168 0.88 17.50 4.02
CA ASN A 168 -0.35 18.07 4.58
C ASN A 168 -1.64 17.30 4.25
N GLY A 169 -1.52 16.04 3.80
CA GLY A 169 -2.66 15.16 3.60
C GLY A 169 -3.17 14.60 4.92
N GLN A 170 -4.38 14.08 4.90
CA GLN A 170 -5.06 13.47 6.04
C GLN A 170 -5.20 11.97 5.85
N MET A 171 -5.37 11.23 6.95
CA MET A 171 -5.56 9.79 6.92
C MET A 171 -6.72 9.33 7.78
N LYS A 172 -7.36 8.24 7.35
CA LYS A 172 -8.41 7.54 8.08
C LYS A 172 -8.09 6.06 8.21
N GLU A 173 -8.33 5.48 9.37
CA GLU A 173 -8.30 4.03 9.58
C GLU A 173 -9.72 3.46 9.64
N VAL A 174 -9.96 2.33 8.95
CA VAL A 174 -11.25 1.65 8.85
C VAL A 174 -11.07 0.17 9.16
N PRO A 175 -11.88 -0.44 10.04
CA PRO A 175 -11.80 -1.87 10.32
C PRO A 175 -12.12 -2.72 9.08
N VAL A 176 -11.22 -3.69 8.79
CA VAL A 176 -11.36 -4.62 7.66
C VAL A 176 -11.20 -6.07 8.11
N ARG A 177 -11.73 -6.99 7.31
CA ARG A 177 -11.59 -8.42 7.53
C ARG A 177 -10.14 -8.86 7.34
N HIS A 178 -9.69 -9.83 8.11
CA HIS A 178 -8.37 -10.41 7.96
C HIS A 178 -8.43 -11.93 8.07
N TYR A 179 -7.85 -12.59 7.09
CA TYR A 179 -7.88 -14.04 6.94
C TYR A 179 -6.48 -14.65 7.12
N PRO A 180 -6.40 -15.93 7.53
CA PRO A 180 -5.14 -16.65 7.48
C PRO A 180 -4.59 -16.70 6.04
N ARG A 181 -3.26 -16.67 5.91
CA ARG A 181 -2.61 -16.78 4.60
C ARG A 181 -2.94 -18.12 3.94
N VAL A 182 -3.38 -18.07 2.69
CA VAL A 182 -3.75 -19.28 1.92
C VAL A 182 -2.52 -19.98 1.33
N ALA A 183 -1.47 -19.21 0.94
CA ALA A 183 -0.26 -19.75 0.33
C ALA A 183 0.98 -18.88 0.61
N GLY A 184 2.16 -19.49 0.50
CA GLY A 184 3.45 -18.81 0.62
C GLY A 184 4.05 -18.82 2.03
N VAL A 185 5.39 -18.67 2.09
CA VAL A 185 6.17 -18.61 3.34
C VAL A 185 6.68 -17.19 3.55
N SER A 186 6.65 -16.73 4.80
CA SER A 186 7.19 -15.39 5.14
C SER A 186 8.72 -15.37 4.97
N LYS A 187 9.22 -14.58 4.02
CA LYS A 187 10.66 -14.44 3.71
C LYS A 187 11.41 -13.46 4.62
N TYR A 188 10.78 -12.94 5.69
CA TYR A 188 11.37 -11.90 6.52
C TYR A 188 12.18 -12.45 7.70
N HIS A 189 13.48 -12.07 7.78
CA HIS A 189 14.35 -12.32 8.93
C HIS A 189 14.17 -11.24 10.02
N LEU A 190 14.37 -11.62 11.30
CA LEU A 190 14.15 -10.76 12.48
C LEU A 190 14.96 -9.45 12.44
N TRP A 191 16.22 -9.47 11.98
CA TRP A 191 17.07 -8.30 11.89
C TRP A 191 16.53 -7.21 10.95
N ASN A 192 16.07 -7.60 9.77
CA ASN A 192 15.48 -6.67 8.79
C ASN A 192 14.13 -6.07 9.25
N ARG A 193 13.51 -6.71 10.26
CA ARG A 193 12.23 -6.23 10.82
C ARG A 193 12.39 -5.20 11.93
N LEU A 194 13.54 -5.11 12.57
CA LEU A 194 13.77 -4.24 13.73
C LEU A 194 14.73 -3.10 13.43
N VAL A 195 15.88 -3.39 12.85
CA VAL A 195 16.96 -2.41 12.67
C VAL A 195 16.62 -1.40 11.56
N SER A 196 16.22 -1.89 10.37
CA SER A 196 15.91 -1.00 9.25
C SER A 196 14.75 -0.02 9.58
N PRO A 197 13.58 -0.46 10.09
CA PRO A 197 12.52 0.49 10.46
C PRO A 197 12.91 1.47 11.57
N PHE A 198 13.80 1.07 12.46
CA PHE A 198 14.32 1.97 13.50
C PHE A 198 15.14 3.11 12.87
N LEU A 199 16.09 2.78 11.97
CA LEU A 199 16.88 3.78 11.24
C LEU A 199 16.00 4.65 10.34
N ASP A 200 15.02 4.06 9.67
CA ASP A 200 14.08 4.76 8.82
C ASP A 200 13.27 5.84 9.58
N CYS A 201 13.03 5.65 10.89
CA CYS A 201 12.39 6.67 11.72
C CYS A 201 13.25 7.94 11.84
N PHE A 202 14.59 7.80 11.96
CA PHE A 202 15.49 8.96 12.00
C PHE A 202 15.59 9.62 10.62
N ALA A 203 15.66 8.83 9.56
CA ALA A 203 15.64 9.33 8.19
C ALA A 203 14.35 10.13 7.92
N TYR A 204 13.18 9.63 8.34
CA TYR A 204 11.91 10.36 8.26
C TYR A 204 11.97 11.69 9.03
N ARG A 205 12.49 11.71 10.25
CA ARG A 205 12.62 12.96 11.04
C ARG A 205 13.53 13.97 10.37
N TRP A 206 14.62 13.52 9.78
CA TRP A 206 15.51 14.38 8.99
C TRP A 206 14.78 14.94 7.77
N MET A 207 14.10 14.08 7.00
CA MET A 207 13.30 14.46 5.85
C MET A 207 12.21 15.48 6.23
N LYS A 208 11.46 15.22 7.31
CA LYS A 208 10.39 16.11 7.78
C LYS A 208 10.85 17.53 8.04
N LYS A 209 12.09 17.74 8.48
CA LYS A 209 12.66 19.08 8.72
C LYS A 209 13.05 19.79 7.41
N ARG A 210 13.17 19.09 6.31
CA ARG A 210 13.68 19.57 5.02
C ARG A 210 12.72 19.39 3.85
N TYR A 211 11.56 18.79 4.10
CA TYR A 211 10.57 18.58 3.07
C TYR A 211 10.04 19.92 2.56
N ILE A 212 10.10 20.08 1.24
CA ILE A 212 9.60 21.28 0.58
C ILE A 212 8.12 21.04 0.26
N ASN A 213 7.25 21.80 0.91
CA ASN A 213 5.82 21.80 0.63
C ASN A 213 5.45 23.19 0.12
N TYR A 214 4.91 23.25 -1.08
CA TYR A 214 4.54 24.52 -1.71
C TYR A 214 3.22 24.40 -2.46
N GLN A 215 2.56 25.52 -2.65
CA GLN A 215 1.40 25.65 -3.53
C GLN A 215 1.71 26.71 -4.58
N ILE A 216 1.38 26.40 -5.83
CA ILE A 216 1.49 27.39 -6.92
C ILE A 216 0.32 28.35 -6.76
N GLY A 217 0.60 29.65 -6.54
CA GLY A 217 -0.43 30.68 -6.41
C GLY A 217 -1.03 31.09 -7.75
N ASP A 218 -0.19 31.13 -8.80
CA ASP A 218 -0.61 31.51 -10.15
C ASP A 218 0.34 30.89 -11.19
N THR A 219 -0.19 30.52 -12.38
CA THR A 219 0.59 30.01 -13.51
C THR A 219 -0.20 30.13 -14.80
N ASN A 220 0.49 30.40 -15.89
CA ASN A 220 -0.08 30.39 -17.24
C ASN A 220 0.15 29.06 -17.98
N LEU A 221 0.64 28.00 -17.29
CA LEU A 221 0.92 26.70 -17.88
C LEU A 221 -0.33 25.79 -17.92
N SER A 222 -1.41 26.15 -17.26
CA SER A 222 -2.63 25.34 -17.16
C SER A 222 -3.50 25.32 -18.43
N ASP A 223 -3.20 26.16 -19.43
CA ASP A 223 -4.01 26.33 -20.65
C ASP A 223 -3.41 25.65 -21.90
N LYS A 224 -2.55 24.62 -21.70
CA LYS A 224 -1.96 23.89 -22.81
C LYS A 224 -2.31 22.41 -22.78
#